data_f32d7536596b69f81b320232f6ca875e
#
_entry.id   f32d7536596b69f81b320232f6ca875e
#
_cell.length_a   1.000
_cell.length_b   1.000
_cell.length_c   1.000
_cell.angle_alpha   90.00
_cell.angle_beta   90.00
_cell.angle_gamma   90.00
#
_symmetry.space_group_name_H-M   'P 1'
#
loop_
_entity.id
_entity.type
_entity.pdbx_description
1 polymer ?
#
loop_
_entity_poly.entity_id
_entity_poly.type
_entity_poly.pdbx_seq_one_letter_code
_entity_poly.pdbx_strand_id
1 'polypeptide(L)'
;GYDEAAILMPSFQQETQDIDNIDLVLDKDLLHEKNLIRLLIEFGNEILADGKLVSTWIAEELEPFPLDNQDMIQLVKTYFEWQVAGKIPNNKTLQYHEDPQIQQLVMGLFEPEHELSLRWNEKLGLKKAMEEVTFQHQIEVSLLYYKLRKIKKMIRQNQEDMEKVHGEEQIQLLHIHKHLKDAERELTKIIGTVIFK
;
A
#
# COMPACT_ATOMS: atom_id res chain seq x y z
N GLY A 1 -1.66 -57.03 -0.65
CA GLY A 1 -1.05 -55.81 -0.27
C GLY A 1 -1.70 -54.67 -1.04
N TYR A 2 -2.44 -53.85 -0.37
CA TYR A 2 -3.04 -52.64 -0.94
C TYR A 2 -2.16 -51.48 -0.53
N ASP A 3 -1.64 -50.75 -1.50
CA ASP A 3 -0.96 -49.46 -1.30
C ASP A 3 -2.02 -48.36 -1.20
N GLU A 4 -2.37 -48.00 0.01
CA GLU A 4 -3.20 -46.83 0.34
C GLU A 4 -2.32 -45.68 0.88
N ALA A 5 -1.40 -45.16 0.09
CA ALA A 5 -0.54 -44.06 0.53
C ALA A 5 -0.25 -43.01 -0.56
N ALA A 6 -1.13 -42.82 -1.53
CA ALA A 6 -0.86 -41.88 -2.62
C ALA A 6 -2.05 -40.94 -2.96
N ILE A 7 -2.87 -40.56 -1.96
CA ILE A 7 -3.89 -39.53 -2.18
C ILE A 7 -3.90 -38.64 -0.95
N LEU A 8 -3.04 -37.63 -0.92
CA LEU A 8 -3.20 -36.40 -0.14
C LEU A 8 -1.89 -35.60 -0.16
N MET A 9 -1.69 -34.77 -1.15
CA MET A 9 -0.92 -33.51 -1.05
C MET A 9 -0.75 -32.82 -2.43
N PRO A 10 -1.72 -32.07 -2.92
CA PRO A 10 -1.45 -31.03 -3.91
C PRO A 10 -1.74 -29.59 -3.48
N SER A 11 -2.28 -29.33 -2.29
CA SER A 11 -2.75 -27.98 -1.95
C SER A 11 -1.78 -27.12 -1.13
N PHE A 12 -0.82 -27.70 -0.43
CA PHE A 12 0.09 -26.94 0.45
C PHE A 12 1.24 -26.22 -0.27
N GLN A 13 1.65 -26.70 -1.44
CA GLN A 13 2.76 -26.06 -2.18
C GLN A 13 2.35 -24.85 -3.01
N GLN A 14 1.08 -24.75 -3.40
CA GLN A 14 0.57 -23.60 -4.16
C GLN A 14 0.31 -22.40 -3.26
N GLU A 15 -0.24 -22.60 -2.06
CA GLU A 15 -0.46 -21.53 -1.09
C GLU A 15 0.85 -20.92 -0.56
N THR A 16 1.91 -21.71 -0.39
CA THR A 16 3.22 -21.19 0.03
C THR A 16 3.91 -20.37 -1.06
N GLN A 17 3.79 -20.75 -2.34
CA GLN A 17 4.36 -19.98 -3.44
C GLN A 17 3.66 -18.62 -3.66
N ASP A 18 2.37 -18.55 -3.45
CA ASP A 18 1.62 -17.29 -3.54
C ASP A 18 1.93 -16.35 -2.37
N ILE A 19 2.15 -16.88 -1.16
CA ILE A 19 2.57 -16.10 0.01
C ILE A 19 3.99 -15.55 -0.17
N ASP A 20 4.92 -16.36 -0.65
CA ASP A 20 6.31 -15.94 -0.91
C ASP A 20 6.37 -14.86 -2.02
N ASN A 21 5.52 -14.94 -3.03
CA ASN A 21 5.42 -13.92 -4.08
C ASN A 21 4.83 -12.59 -3.54
N ILE A 22 3.86 -12.65 -2.63
CA ILE A 22 3.30 -11.45 -1.99
C ILE A 22 4.37 -10.79 -1.11
N ASP A 23 5.15 -11.55 -0.35
CA ASP A 23 6.22 -11.01 0.50
C ASP A 23 7.34 -10.35 -0.30
N LEU A 24 7.75 -10.93 -1.43
CA LEU A 24 8.75 -10.35 -2.35
C LEU A 24 8.29 -9.01 -2.95
N VAL A 25 6.99 -8.85 -3.14
CA VAL A 25 6.39 -7.61 -3.66
C VAL A 25 6.25 -6.57 -2.55
N LEU A 26 5.93 -6.99 -1.32
CA LEU A 26 5.78 -6.12 -0.16
C LEU A 26 7.12 -5.57 0.35
N ASP A 27 8.25 -6.17 0.02
CA ASP A 27 9.58 -5.76 0.52
C ASP A 27 10.11 -4.44 -0.06
N LYS A 28 9.35 -3.81 -0.95
CA LYS A 28 9.69 -2.51 -1.56
C LYS A 28 8.94 -1.37 -0.87
N ASP A 29 9.28 -1.06 0.38
CA ASP A 29 8.63 -0.02 1.22
C ASP A 29 8.40 1.29 0.50
N LEU A 30 9.45 1.85 -0.05
CA LEU A 30 9.42 3.13 -0.73
C LEU A 30 8.51 3.12 -1.96
N LEU A 31 8.37 1.98 -2.61
CA LEU A 31 7.60 1.85 -3.84
C LEU A 31 6.08 1.98 -3.58
N HIS A 32 5.58 1.47 -2.44
CA HIS A 32 4.18 1.64 -2.06
C HIS A 32 3.86 3.08 -1.67
N GLU A 33 4.76 3.75 -0.96
CA GLU A 33 4.61 5.17 -0.65
C GLU A 33 4.62 6.01 -1.93
N LYS A 34 5.59 5.82 -2.81
CA LYS A 34 5.67 6.51 -4.10
C LYS A 34 4.42 6.33 -4.94
N ASN A 35 3.91 5.09 -5.06
CA ASN A 35 2.69 4.84 -5.83
C ASN A 35 1.48 5.56 -5.24
N LEU A 36 1.32 5.54 -3.91
CA LEU A 36 0.20 6.22 -3.26
C LEU A 36 0.28 7.75 -3.45
N ILE A 37 1.48 8.34 -3.33
CA ILE A 37 1.66 9.78 -3.55
C ILE A 37 1.49 10.16 -5.02
N ARG A 38 1.90 9.30 -5.95
CA ARG A 38 1.61 9.48 -7.37
C ARG A 38 0.11 9.56 -7.62
N LEU A 39 -0.68 8.63 -7.06
CA LEU A 39 -2.14 8.64 -7.17
C LEU A 39 -2.78 9.87 -6.50
N LEU A 40 -2.24 10.35 -5.37
CA LEU A 40 -2.67 11.60 -4.75
C LEU A 40 -2.46 12.79 -5.69
N ILE A 41 -1.29 12.91 -6.32
CA ILE A 41 -0.98 14.02 -7.24
C ILE A 41 -1.83 13.93 -8.51
N GLU A 42 -2.10 12.72 -9.00
CA GLU A 42 -2.86 12.49 -10.24
C GLU A 42 -4.35 12.70 -10.05
N PHE A 43 -4.92 12.15 -8.98
CA PHE A 43 -6.37 12.08 -8.77
C PHE A 43 -6.88 12.85 -7.54
N GLY A 44 -6.02 13.44 -6.73
CA GLY A 44 -6.40 14.05 -5.44
C GLY A 44 -7.42 15.18 -5.53
N ASN A 45 -7.54 15.85 -6.69
CA ASN A 45 -8.53 16.89 -6.93
C ASN A 45 -9.86 16.34 -7.47
N GLU A 46 -9.96 15.05 -7.76
CA GLU A 46 -11.20 14.40 -8.19
C GLU A 46 -12.18 14.28 -7.01
N ILE A 47 -13.47 14.29 -7.35
CA ILE A 47 -14.55 14.19 -6.37
C ILE A 47 -15.14 12.79 -6.43
N LEU A 48 -15.21 12.13 -5.28
CA LEU A 48 -15.87 10.84 -5.12
C LEU A 48 -17.40 10.96 -5.24
N ALA A 49 -18.07 9.83 -5.39
CA ALA A 49 -19.53 9.77 -5.53
C ALA A 49 -20.29 10.36 -4.32
N ASP A 50 -19.68 10.38 -3.15
CA ASP A 50 -20.22 10.99 -1.91
C ASP A 50 -19.92 12.48 -1.78
N GLY A 51 -19.27 13.10 -2.77
CA GLY A 51 -18.90 14.51 -2.78
C GLY A 51 -17.58 14.84 -2.07
N LYS A 52 -16.85 13.85 -1.58
CA LYS A 52 -15.57 14.01 -0.90
C LYS A 52 -14.41 14.08 -1.91
N LEU A 53 -13.41 14.92 -1.63
CA LEU A 53 -12.19 14.92 -2.43
C LEU A 53 -11.35 13.65 -2.19
N VAL A 54 -10.77 13.12 -3.24
CA VAL A 54 -9.82 11.98 -3.15
C VAL A 54 -8.66 12.30 -2.22
N SER A 55 -8.12 13.54 -2.26
CA SER A 55 -7.06 13.98 -1.35
C SER A 55 -7.46 13.88 0.12
N THR A 56 -8.71 14.24 0.45
CA THR A 56 -9.23 14.12 1.81
C THR A 56 -9.35 12.66 2.23
N TRP A 57 -9.88 11.81 1.35
CA TRP A 57 -9.94 10.36 1.61
C TRP A 57 -8.55 9.77 1.88
N ILE A 58 -7.58 10.03 1.00
CA ILE A 58 -6.19 9.52 1.19
C ILE A 58 -5.60 10.04 2.51
N ALA A 59 -5.80 11.32 2.85
CA ALA A 59 -5.29 11.90 4.09
C ALA A 59 -5.84 11.20 5.34
N GLU A 60 -7.14 10.94 5.38
CA GLU A 60 -7.78 10.21 6.49
C GLU A 60 -7.25 8.78 6.62
N GLU A 61 -6.99 8.10 5.49
CA GLU A 61 -6.46 6.75 5.48
C GLU A 61 -4.98 6.69 5.90
N LEU A 62 -4.23 7.78 5.69
CA LEU A 62 -2.84 7.92 6.12
C LEU A 62 -2.69 8.32 7.59
N GLU A 63 -3.71 8.89 8.23
CA GLU A 63 -3.64 9.34 9.63
C GLU A 63 -3.19 8.22 10.59
N PRO A 64 -3.79 7.01 10.57
CA PRO A 64 -3.34 5.90 11.42
C PRO A 64 -2.06 5.21 10.91
N PHE A 65 -1.66 5.46 9.68
CA PHE A 65 -0.51 4.83 9.02
C PHE A 65 0.38 5.88 8.36
N PRO A 66 1.14 6.70 9.13
CA PRO A 66 1.95 7.78 8.57
C PRO A 66 3.04 7.26 7.62
N LEU A 67 3.42 8.09 6.66
CA LEU A 67 4.52 7.82 5.74
C LEU A 67 5.85 7.72 6.50
N ASP A 68 6.77 6.90 6.01
CA ASP A 68 8.12 6.75 6.59
C ASP A 68 9.16 7.60 5.82
N ASN A 69 8.97 7.78 4.52
CA ASN A 69 9.92 8.48 3.68
C ASN A 69 9.74 10.01 3.75
N GLN A 70 10.81 10.72 4.09
CA GLN A 70 10.79 12.19 4.28
C GLN A 70 10.45 12.94 3.00
N ASP A 71 10.91 12.49 1.84
CA ASP A 71 10.60 13.12 0.55
C ASP A 71 9.11 12.99 0.23
N MET A 72 8.51 11.84 0.52
CA MET A 72 7.06 11.62 0.34
C MET A 72 6.24 12.46 1.32
N ILE A 73 6.68 12.58 2.57
CA ILE A 73 6.06 13.48 3.58
C ILE A 73 6.09 14.93 3.08
N GLN A 74 7.23 15.39 2.56
CA GLN A 74 7.38 16.75 2.04
C GLN A 74 6.47 16.99 0.83
N LEU A 75 6.37 16.05 -0.09
CA LEU A 75 5.44 16.15 -1.23
C LEU A 75 3.99 16.26 -0.80
N VAL A 76 3.55 15.43 0.15
CA VAL A 76 2.19 15.49 0.69
C VAL A 76 1.92 16.84 1.35
N LYS A 77 2.86 17.34 2.15
CA LYS A 77 2.76 18.65 2.79
C LYS A 77 2.62 19.75 1.74
N THR A 78 3.50 19.79 0.73
CA THR A 78 3.43 20.75 -0.36
C THR A 78 2.12 20.68 -1.13
N TYR A 79 1.61 19.46 -1.37
CA TYR A 79 0.32 19.24 -2.03
C TYR A 79 -0.80 19.94 -1.28
N PHE A 80 -0.92 19.69 0.04
CA PHE A 80 -1.98 20.27 0.86
C PHE A 80 -1.79 21.77 1.11
N GLU A 81 -0.58 22.27 1.26
CA GLU A 81 -0.29 23.72 1.35
C GLU A 81 -0.79 24.46 0.09
N TRP A 82 -0.56 23.89 -1.09
CA TRP A 82 -1.07 24.47 -2.32
C TRP A 82 -2.59 24.43 -2.41
N GLN A 83 -3.20 23.32 -2.01
CA GLN A 83 -4.66 23.19 -1.98
C GLN A 83 -5.30 24.23 -1.05
N VAL A 84 -4.75 24.42 0.14
CA VAL A 84 -5.21 25.46 1.10
C VAL A 84 -5.00 26.87 0.53
N ALA A 85 -3.93 27.11 -0.21
CA ALA A 85 -3.66 28.39 -0.89
C ALA A 85 -4.55 28.62 -2.13
N GLY A 86 -5.51 27.73 -2.42
CA GLY A 86 -6.39 27.84 -3.58
C GLY A 86 -5.73 27.51 -4.92
N LYS A 87 -4.54 26.94 -4.92
CA LYS A 87 -3.90 26.39 -6.11
C LYS A 87 -4.40 24.96 -6.33
N ILE A 88 -4.32 24.49 -7.58
CA ILE A 88 -4.67 23.11 -7.93
C ILE A 88 -3.36 22.30 -8.06
N PRO A 89 -2.97 21.53 -7.02
CA PRO A 89 -1.77 20.71 -7.10
C PRO A 89 -2.05 19.48 -7.99
N ASN A 90 -1.28 19.35 -9.06
CA ASN A 90 -1.29 18.18 -9.93
C ASN A 90 0.11 17.97 -10.53
N ASN A 91 0.30 16.90 -11.30
CA ASN A 91 1.58 16.60 -11.91
C ASN A 91 2.14 17.78 -12.70
N LYS A 92 1.32 18.42 -13.55
CA LYS A 92 1.77 19.54 -14.39
C LYS A 92 2.17 20.77 -13.58
N THR A 93 1.40 21.11 -12.55
CA THR A 93 1.66 22.32 -11.74
C THR A 93 2.84 22.11 -10.79
N LEU A 94 2.98 20.93 -10.17
CA LEU A 94 4.06 20.63 -9.23
C LEU A 94 5.43 20.44 -9.93
N GLN A 95 5.47 20.02 -11.19
CA GLN A 95 6.70 19.99 -11.99
C GLN A 95 7.33 21.37 -12.21
N TYR A 96 6.57 22.46 -12.06
CA TYR A 96 7.03 23.85 -12.12
C TYR A 96 7.06 24.52 -10.76
N HIS A 97 7.17 23.75 -9.68
CA HIS A 97 7.32 24.29 -8.34
C HIS A 97 8.59 25.14 -8.22
N GLU A 98 8.58 26.17 -7.36
CA GLU A 98 9.74 27.07 -7.16
C GLU A 98 10.95 26.33 -6.57
N ASP A 99 10.70 25.30 -5.75
CA ASP A 99 11.75 24.44 -5.17
C ASP A 99 12.16 23.34 -6.16
N PRO A 100 13.42 23.32 -6.62
CA PRO A 100 13.93 22.30 -7.53
C PRO A 100 13.87 20.87 -6.95
N GLN A 101 13.94 20.72 -5.63
CA GLN A 101 13.84 19.42 -4.98
C GLN A 101 12.44 18.82 -5.17
N ILE A 102 11.39 19.62 -5.00
CA ILE A 102 10.01 19.20 -5.27
C ILE A 102 9.84 18.83 -6.74
N GLN A 103 10.39 19.63 -7.67
CA GLN A 103 10.34 19.30 -9.09
C GLN A 103 10.94 17.92 -9.38
N GLN A 104 12.14 17.63 -8.86
CA GLN A 104 12.83 16.36 -9.08
C GLN A 104 12.04 15.19 -8.48
N LEU A 105 11.48 15.35 -7.28
CA LEU A 105 10.66 14.33 -6.64
C LEU A 105 9.41 14.00 -7.46
N VAL A 106 8.71 15.03 -7.94
CA VAL A 106 7.52 14.85 -8.79
C VAL A 106 7.90 14.17 -10.11
N MET A 107 8.96 14.64 -10.78
CA MET A 107 9.43 14.02 -12.03
C MET A 107 9.76 12.54 -11.83
N GLY A 108 10.48 12.19 -10.75
CA GLY A 108 10.84 10.81 -10.42
C GLY A 108 9.64 9.91 -10.07
N LEU A 109 8.51 10.47 -9.61
CA LEU A 109 7.28 9.69 -9.38
C LEU A 109 6.57 9.29 -10.67
N PHE A 110 6.75 10.08 -11.74
CA PHE A 110 6.08 9.88 -13.03
C PHE A 110 7.00 9.30 -14.11
N GLU A 111 8.24 8.92 -13.75
CA GLU A 111 9.11 8.18 -14.66
C GLU A 111 8.58 6.75 -14.92
N PRO A 112 8.69 6.26 -16.16
CA PRO A 112 8.10 4.96 -16.57
C PRO A 112 8.60 3.75 -15.76
N GLU A 113 9.78 3.83 -15.16
CA GLU A 113 10.35 2.75 -14.34
C GLU A 113 9.58 2.47 -13.05
N HIS A 114 8.72 3.41 -12.63
CA HIS A 114 7.91 3.33 -11.41
C HIS A 114 6.44 2.96 -11.67
N GLU A 115 6.08 2.60 -12.89
CA GLU A 115 4.74 2.08 -13.22
C GLU A 115 4.51 0.69 -12.60
N LEU A 116 4.26 0.68 -11.30
CA LEU A 116 3.83 -0.53 -10.60
C LEU A 116 2.50 -1.07 -11.11
N SER A 117 1.59 -0.19 -11.53
CA SER A 117 0.23 -0.57 -11.91
C SER A 117 0.17 -1.51 -13.10
N LEU A 118 0.97 -1.29 -14.15
CA LEU A 118 1.01 -2.15 -15.33
C LEU A 118 1.74 -3.48 -15.07
N ARG A 119 2.87 -3.47 -14.33
CA ARG A 119 3.61 -4.69 -13.98
C ARG A 119 2.91 -5.56 -12.94
N TRP A 120 2.14 -4.97 -12.04
CA TRP A 120 1.30 -5.70 -11.08
C TRP A 120 0.22 -6.49 -11.81
N ASN A 121 -0.46 -5.86 -12.72
CA ASN A 121 -1.48 -6.49 -13.52
C ASN A 121 -0.92 -7.60 -14.44
N GLU A 122 0.30 -7.44 -14.94
CA GLU A 122 0.97 -8.47 -15.75
C GLU A 122 1.41 -9.68 -14.92
N LYS A 123 1.97 -9.47 -13.73
CA LYS A 123 2.43 -10.57 -12.86
C LYS A 123 1.30 -11.36 -12.22
N LEU A 124 0.15 -10.72 -11.96
CA LEU A 124 -1.02 -11.38 -11.38
C LEU A 124 -1.95 -11.99 -12.44
N GLY A 125 -1.57 -12.00 -13.73
CA GLY A 125 -2.38 -12.61 -14.79
C GLY A 125 -3.69 -11.86 -15.13
N LEU A 126 -3.86 -10.65 -14.63
CA LEU A 126 -5.08 -9.83 -14.77
C LEU A 126 -5.23 -9.13 -16.13
N LYS A 127 -4.55 -9.60 -17.16
CA LYS A 127 -4.53 -8.99 -18.52
C LYS A 127 -5.90 -8.83 -19.19
N LYS A 128 -6.98 -9.38 -18.67
CA LYS A 128 -8.29 -9.41 -19.33
C LYS A 128 -9.40 -8.56 -18.70
N ALA A 129 -9.17 -7.97 -17.51
CA ALA A 129 -10.21 -7.19 -16.82
C ALA A 129 -9.95 -5.68 -16.81
N MET A 130 -8.99 -5.19 -17.63
CA MET A 130 -8.44 -3.83 -17.50
C MET A 130 -9.12 -2.73 -18.34
N GLU A 131 -10.27 -2.96 -18.94
CA GLU A 131 -10.89 -1.91 -19.77
C GLU A 131 -11.61 -0.83 -18.97
N GLU A 132 -11.88 -1.03 -17.66
CA GLU A 132 -12.49 0.01 -16.80
C GLU A 132 -12.08 -0.06 -15.32
N VAL A 133 -10.79 -0.19 -15.00
CA VAL A 133 -10.37 0.01 -13.59
C VAL A 133 -10.47 1.50 -13.27
N THR A 134 -11.49 1.88 -12.52
CA THR A 134 -11.67 3.27 -12.09
C THR A 134 -10.48 3.72 -11.23
N PHE A 135 -10.14 5.01 -11.27
CA PHE A 135 -9.10 5.58 -10.40
C PHE A 135 -9.37 5.28 -8.91
N GLN A 136 -10.63 5.21 -8.51
CA GLN A 136 -11.05 4.85 -7.16
C GLN A 136 -10.55 3.46 -6.76
N HIS A 137 -10.73 2.47 -7.63
CA HIS A 137 -10.24 1.11 -7.39
C HIS A 137 -8.71 1.04 -7.32
N GLN A 138 -8.00 1.80 -8.15
CA GLN A 138 -6.54 1.88 -8.09
C GLN A 138 -6.05 2.44 -6.75
N ILE A 139 -6.71 3.48 -6.25
CA ILE A 139 -6.40 4.09 -4.96
C ILE A 139 -6.71 3.12 -3.82
N GLU A 140 -7.89 2.48 -3.85
CA GLU A 140 -8.30 1.49 -2.84
C GLU A 140 -7.29 0.34 -2.73
N VAL A 141 -6.92 -0.26 -3.85
CA VAL A 141 -5.91 -1.33 -3.89
C VAL A 141 -4.56 -0.84 -3.37
N SER A 142 -4.12 0.36 -3.77
CA SER A 142 -2.86 0.93 -3.31
C SER A 142 -2.86 1.17 -1.79
N LEU A 143 -3.95 1.70 -1.24
CA LEU A 143 -4.14 1.91 0.21
C LEU A 143 -4.13 0.58 0.97
N LEU A 144 -4.80 -0.45 0.47
CA LEU A 144 -4.84 -1.77 1.11
C LEU A 144 -3.43 -2.40 1.20
N TYR A 145 -2.66 -2.36 0.12
CA TYR A 145 -1.29 -2.86 0.12
C TYR A 145 -0.38 -2.04 1.04
N TYR A 146 -0.50 -0.71 1.01
CA TYR A 146 0.24 0.17 1.90
C TYR A 146 -0.03 -0.15 3.38
N LYS A 147 -1.30 -0.28 3.77
CA LYS A 147 -1.71 -0.64 5.13
C LYS A 147 -1.20 -2.02 5.55
N LEU A 148 -1.36 -3.02 4.68
CA LEU A 148 -0.86 -4.37 4.95
C LEU A 148 0.64 -4.36 5.22
N ARG A 149 1.38 -3.60 4.44
CA ARG A 149 2.81 -3.45 4.66
C ARG A 149 3.14 -2.79 5.99
N LYS A 150 2.45 -1.70 6.35
CA LYS A 150 2.64 -1.04 7.66
C LYS A 150 2.37 -2.01 8.82
N ILE A 151 1.30 -2.78 8.73
CA ILE A 151 0.97 -3.79 9.76
C ILE A 151 2.05 -4.87 9.83
N LYS A 152 2.57 -5.37 8.71
CA LYS A 152 3.67 -6.35 8.71
C LYS A 152 4.93 -5.76 9.35
N LYS A 153 5.25 -4.49 9.09
CA LYS A 153 6.38 -3.79 9.75
C LYS A 153 6.16 -3.68 11.27
N MET A 154 4.96 -3.33 11.70
CA MET A 154 4.60 -3.26 13.13
C MET A 154 4.67 -4.63 13.80
N ILE A 155 4.26 -5.70 13.14
CA ILE A 155 4.37 -7.07 13.64
C ILE A 155 5.84 -7.44 13.86
N ARG A 156 6.71 -7.15 12.89
CA ARG A 156 8.16 -7.41 13.00
C ARG A 156 8.76 -6.65 14.19
N GLN A 157 8.48 -5.35 14.27
CA GLN A 157 8.97 -4.53 15.38
C GLN A 157 8.48 -5.05 16.73
N ASN A 158 7.20 -5.40 16.84
CA ASN A 158 6.63 -5.95 18.07
C ASN A 158 7.28 -7.28 18.46
N GLN A 159 7.63 -8.15 17.49
CA GLN A 159 8.38 -9.38 17.75
C GLN A 159 9.77 -9.10 18.31
N GLU A 160 10.52 -8.17 17.70
CA GLU A 160 11.83 -7.75 18.19
C GLU A 160 11.77 -7.15 19.61
N ASP A 161 10.69 -6.43 19.92
CA ASP A 161 10.49 -5.84 21.25
C ASP A 161 10.10 -6.90 22.28
N MET A 162 9.29 -7.90 21.92
CA MET A 162 8.98 -9.03 22.80
C MET A 162 10.20 -9.86 23.20
N GLU A 163 11.23 -9.92 22.36
CA GLU A 163 12.48 -10.62 22.67
C GLU A 163 13.33 -9.89 23.74
N LYS A 164 13.11 -8.58 23.91
CA LYS A 164 13.91 -7.73 24.83
C LYS A 164 13.30 -7.58 26.21
N VAL A 165 12.02 -7.92 26.37
CA VAL A 165 11.27 -7.70 27.61
C VAL A 165 10.75 -9.00 28.21
N HIS A 166 10.46 -9.01 29.53
CA HIS A 166 9.96 -10.17 30.24
C HIS A 166 8.82 -9.77 31.20
N GLY A 167 8.02 -10.78 31.60
CA GLY A 167 6.96 -10.57 32.58
C GLY A 167 5.74 -9.84 32.03
N GLU A 168 5.25 -8.85 32.75
CA GLU A 168 3.99 -8.17 32.45
C GLU A 168 4.05 -7.35 31.12
N GLU A 169 5.19 -6.74 30.85
CA GLU A 169 5.42 -6.05 29.56
C GLU A 169 5.34 -6.99 28.37
N GLN A 170 5.89 -8.18 28.48
CA GLN A 170 5.81 -9.19 27.41
C GLN A 170 4.37 -9.63 27.16
N ILE A 171 3.55 -9.74 28.19
CA ILE A 171 2.13 -10.07 28.05
C ILE A 171 1.39 -8.96 27.30
N GLN A 172 1.68 -7.69 27.56
CA GLN A 172 1.08 -6.57 26.84
C GLN A 172 1.45 -6.59 25.35
N LEU A 173 2.74 -6.81 25.03
CA LEU A 173 3.20 -6.93 23.65
C LEU A 173 2.58 -8.13 22.93
N LEU A 174 2.33 -9.24 23.64
CA LEU A 174 1.64 -10.40 23.08
C LEU A 174 0.19 -10.08 22.69
N HIS A 175 -0.51 -9.28 23.51
CA HIS A 175 -1.87 -8.81 23.14
C HIS A 175 -1.83 -7.91 21.90
N ILE A 176 -0.87 -6.98 21.81
CA ILE A 176 -0.67 -6.14 20.64
C ILE A 176 -0.38 -7.00 19.41
N HIS A 177 0.51 -7.99 19.55
CA HIS A 177 0.85 -8.93 18.47
C HIS A 177 -0.38 -9.65 17.92
N LYS A 178 -1.24 -10.13 18.79
CA LYS A 178 -2.49 -10.78 18.40
C LYS A 178 -3.38 -9.85 17.58
N HIS A 179 -3.60 -8.61 18.04
CA HIS A 179 -4.41 -7.63 17.30
C HIS A 179 -3.82 -7.28 15.94
N LEU A 180 -2.49 -7.12 15.85
CA LEU A 180 -1.81 -6.88 14.58
C LEU A 180 -1.97 -8.06 13.61
N LYS A 181 -1.89 -9.31 14.12
CA LYS A 181 -2.10 -10.52 13.31
C LYS A 181 -3.54 -10.67 12.84
N ASP A 182 -4.51 -10.29 13.64
CA ASP A 182 -5.91 -10.30 13.23
C ASP A 182 -6.17 -9.24 12.14
N ALA A 183 -5.60 -8.03 12.29
CA ALA A 183 -5.68 -6.98 11.27
C ALA A 183 -4.98 -7.38 9.95
N GLU A 184 -3.80 -8.03 10.02
CA GLU A 184 -3.11 -8.58 8.84
C GLU A 184 -4.01 -9.57 8.09
N ARG A 185 -4.65 -10.49 8.82
CA ARG A 185 -5.55 -11.49 8.24
C ARG A 185 -6.76 -10.87 7.57
N GLU A 186 -7.38 -9.87 8.20
CA GLU A 186 -8.53 -9.16 7.62
C GLU A 186 -8.14 -8.43 6.33
N LEU A 187 -7.04 -7.66 6.34
CA LEU A 187 -6.57 -6.97 5.14
C LEU A 187 -6.21 -7.94 4.01
N THR A 188 -5.55 -9.04 4.31
CA THR A 188 -5.20 -10.07 3.33
C THR A 188 -6.46 -10.67 2.70
N LYS A 189 -7.50 -10.90 3.49
CA LYS A 189 -8.79 -11.38 2.99
C LYS A 189 -9.45 -10.36 2.07
N ILE A 190 -9.47 -9.08 2.44
CA ILE A 190 -10.02 -8.00 1.62
C ILE A 190 -9.26 -7.90 0.29
N ILE A 191 -7.93 -7.91 0.32
CA ILE A 191 -7.09 -7.88 -0.90
C ILE A 191 -7.45 -9.05 -1.81
N GLY A 192 -7.58 -10.27 -1.27
CA GLY A 192 -7.98 -11.45 -2.03
C GLY A 192 -9.36 -11.29 -2.69
N THR A 193 -10.31 -10.62 -2.04
CA THR A 193 -11.66 -10.39 -2.63
C THR A 193 -11.70 -9.25 -3.65
N VAL A 194 -10.84 -8.25 -3.51
CA VAL A 194 -10.79 -7.08 -4.40
C VAL A 194 -10.04 -7.38 -5.70
N ILE A 195 -8.98 -8.20 -5.63
CA ILE A 195 -8.15 -8.53 -6.79
C ILE A 195 -8.78 -9.65 -7.66
N PHE A 196 -9.52 -10.58 -7.06
CA PHE A 196 -10.07 -11.75 -7.77
C PHE A 196 -11.55 -11.58 -8.19
N LYS A 197 -12.10 -10.38 -8.17
CA LYS A 197 -13.38 -10.03 -8.80
C LYS A 197 -13.17 -9.52 -10.21
#